data_5237662855ca62b7510bdc57e7a1cf29
#
_entry.id   5237662855ca62b7510bdc57e7a1cf29
#
_cell.length_a   1.000
_cell.length_b   1.000
_cell.length_c   1.000
_cell.angle_alpha   90.00
_cell.angle_beta   90.00
_cell.angle_gamma   90.00
#
_symmetry.space_group_name_H-M   'P 1'
#
loop_
_entity.id
_entity.type
_entity.pdbx_description
1 polymer ?
#
loop_
_entity_poly.entity_id
_entity_poly.type
_entity_poly.pdbx_seq_one_letter_code
_entity_poly.pdbx_strand_id
1 'polypeptide(L)'
;IEIPIVFMMYYNTILHYGVEAFVDACIESGVDGLIIPDLPLEEQDEIKEFLQKENAPILIQLVSPVSKDRIPEILKDARGFVYCVSSMGVTGQEATFHKSVIDYLGSVKEVSKIPVMMGFGIRTAEDVAPMKDIIDGAIVGSHFIRLMEENDYDLQKIGTYCGTFKKELNQ
;
A
#
# COMPACT_ATOMS: atom_id res chain seq x y z
N ILE A 1 -14.76 -5.42 13.67
CA ILE A 1 -13.86 -6.11 12.70
C ILE A 1 -12.51 -6.20 13.39
N GLU A 2 -11.86 -7.36 13.34
CA GLU A 2 -10.57 -7.59 14.02
C GLU A 2 -9.34 -7.35 13.12
N ILE A 3 -9.57 -7.11 11.82
CA ILE A 3 -8.49 -6.82 10.87
C ILE A 3 -8.29 -5.31 10.71
N PRO A 4 -7.06 -4.83 10.56
CA PRO A 4 -6.80 -3.42 10.32
C PRO A 4 -7.48 -2.91 9.05
N ILE A 5 -8.02 -1.70 9.13
CA ILE A 5 -8.64 -1.00 8.00
C ILE A 5 -7.78 0.20 7.63
N VAL A 6 -7.38 0.25 6.35
CA VAL A 6 -6.59 1.35 5.81
C VAL A 6 -7.38 2.01 4.68
N PHE A 7 -7.55 3.33 4.76
CA PHE A 7 -8.16 4.09 3.67
C PHE A 7 -7.09 4.56 2.68
N MET A 8 -7.39 4.42 1.38
CA MET A 8 -6.58 4.98 0.31
C MET A 8 -7.41 6.00 -0.47
N MET A 9 -6.98 7.25 -0.47
CA MET A 9 -7.69 8.34 -1.16
C MET A 9 -6.77 9.50 -1.49
N TYR A 10 -7.20 10.35 -2.40
CA TYR A 10 -6.49 11.58 -2.73
C TYR A 10 -6.67 12.65 -1.67
N TYR A 11 -5.63 13.46 -1.45
CA TYR A 11 -5.61 14.51 -0.43
C TYR A 11 -6.70 15.56 -0.65
N ASN A 12 -7.02 15.87 -1.90
CA ASN A 12 -8.11 16.78 -2.24
C ASN A 12 -9.46 16.37 -1.60
N THR A 13 -9.75 15.08 -1.47
CA THR A 13 -10.96 14.60 -0.80
C THR A 13 -10.94 14.93 0.69
N ILE A 14 -9.78 14.77 1.32
CA ILE A 14 -9.57 15.09 2.75
C ILE A 14 -9.72 16.60 2.98
N LEU A 15 -9.11 17.42 2.10
CA LEU A 15 -9.24 18.87 2.18
C LEU A 15 -10.70 19.35 2.08
N HIS A 16 -11.49 18.76 1.18
CA HIS A 16 -12.92 19.10 1.05
C HIS A 16 -13.74 18.70 2.27
N TYR A 17 -13.39 17.62 2.94
CA TYR A 17 -14.03 17.19 4.19
C TYR A 17 -13.61 18.08 5.38
N GLY A 18 -12.41 18.64 5.31
CA GLY A 18 -11.70 19.32 6.39
C GLY A 18 -10.78 18.36 7.11
N VAL A 19 -9.46 18.67 7.10
CA VAL A 19 -8.41 17.73 7.57
C VAL A 19 -8.65 17.27 9.00
N GLU A 20 -8.91 18.18 9.93
CA GLU A 20 -9.19 17.83 11.32
C GLU A 20 -10.45 16.97 11.47
N ALA A 21 -11.55 17.40 10.86
CA ALA A 21 -12.82 16.67 10.91
C ALA A 21 -12.71 15.26 10.31
N PHE A 22 -11.91 15.11 9.25
CA PHE A 22 -11.65 13.82 8.63
C PHE A 22 -10.86 12.90 9.57
N VAL A 23 -9.81 13.40 10.22
CA VAL A 23 -9.03 12.60 11.19
C VAL A 23 -9.90 12.19 12.36
N ASP A 24 -10.74 13.09 12.89
CA ASP A 24 -11.67 12.77 13.99
C ASP A 24 -12.68 11.69 13.57
N ALA A 25 -13.24 11.78 12.38
CA ALA A 25 -14.11 10.74 11.83
C ALA A 25 -13.40 9.39 11.64
N CYS A 26 -12.13 9.39 11.25
CA CYS A 26 -11.31 8.18 11.19
C CYS A 26 -11.12 7.53 12.58
N ILE A 27 -10.84 8.34 13.60
CA ILE A 27 -10.71 7.87 15.00
C ILE A 27 -12.03 7.23 15.47
N GLU A 28 -13.15 7.94 15.29
CA GLU A 28 -14.47 7.45 15.69
C GLU A 28 -14.89 6.16 14.97
N SER A 29 -14.45 6.00 13.71
CA SER A 29 -14.77 4.83 12.88
C SER A 29 -13.77 3.67 13.05
N GLY A 30 -12.69 3.85 13.79
CA GLY A 30 -11.66 2.83 14.01
C GLY A 30 -10.83 2.55 12.75
N VAL A 31 -10.49 3.58 11.97
CA VAL A 31 -9.59 3.47 10.83
C VAL A 31 -8.14 3.45 11.33
N ASP A 32 -7.38 2.42 10.94
CA ASP A 32 -6.02 2.19 11.44
C ASP A 32 -4.93 2.92 10.65
N GLY A 33 -5.17 3.20 9.37
CA GLY A 33 -4.17 3.84 8.52
C GLY A 33 -4.72 4.62 7.33
N LEU A 34 -3.89 5.52 6.82
CA LEU A 34 -4.18 6.31 5.63
C LEU A 34 -3.06 6.15 4.61
N ILE A 35 -3.42 5.96 3.35
CA ILE A 35 -2.55 6.04 2.19
C ILE A 35 -3.03 7.20 1.33
N ILE A 36 -2.18 8.20 1.11
CA ILE A 36 -2.50 9.41 0.35
C ILE A 36 -1.49 9.56 -0.78
N PRO A 37 -1.76 8.99 -1.97
CA PRO A 37 -0.78 8.86 -3.04
C PRO A 37 -0.26 10.18 -3.63
N ASP A 38 -1.03 11.25 -3.51
CA ASP A 38 -0.74 12.59 -4.03
C ASP A 38 -0.23 13.57 -2.95
N LEU A 39 0.12 13.07 -1.75
CA LEU A 39 0.66 13.89 -0.66
C LEU A 39 2.17 13.64 -0.49
N PRO A 40 3.04 14.46 -1.08
CA PRO A 40 4.48 14.32 -0.95
C PRO A 40 4.95 14.62 0.48
N LEU A 41 6.13 14.11 0.84
CA LEU A 41 6.69 14.21 2.20
C LEU A 41 6.69 15.65 2.74
N GLU A 42 7.01 16.62 1.87
CA GLU A 42 7.13 18.05 2.20
C GLU A 42 5.79 18.71 2.54
N GLU A 43 4.68 18.12 2.11
CA GLU A 43 3.34 18.68 2.32
C GLU A 43 2.56 17.95 3.42
N GLN A 44 3.20 16.98 4.11
CA GLN A 44 2.54 16.16 5.12
C GLN A 44 2.35 16.85 6.48
N ASP A 45 2.97 17.98 6.73
CA ASP A 45 3.01 18.60 8.05
C ASP A 45 1.61 18.97 8.56
N GLU A 46 0.74 19.51 7.69
CA GLU A 46 -0.63 19.86 8.05
C GLU A 46 -1.41 18.68 8.60
N ILE A 47 -1.44 17.56 7.89
CA ILE A 47 -2.17 16.37 8.34
C ILE A 47 -1.48 15.69 9.52
N LYS A 48 -0.15 15.70 9.57
CA LYS A 48 0.63 15.10 10.68
C LYS A 48 0.33 15.73 12.03
N GLU A 49 -0.01 17.01 12.07
CA GLU A 49 -0.42 17.69 13.30
C GLU A 49 -1.65 17.00 13.91
N PHE A 50 -2.65 16.71 13.11
CA PHE A 50 -3.88 16.04 13.57
C PHE A 50 -3.69 14.53 13.83
N LEU A 51 -2.75 13.89 13.12
CA LEU A 51 -2.41 12.48 13.33
C LEU A 51 -1.62 12.20 14.62
N GLN A 52 -1.33 13.22 15.43
CA GLN A 52 -0.76 13.05 16.77
C GLN A 52 -1.84 12.77 17.85
N LYS A 53 -3.12 12.90 17.52
CA LYS A 53 -4.22 12.56 18.44
C LYS A 53 -4.17 11.09 18.83
N GLU A 54 -4.64 10.77 20.02
CA GLU A 54 -4.76 9.40 20.48
C GLU A 54 -5.69 8.59 19.55
N ASN A 55 -5.30 7.38 19.21
CA ASN A 55 -6.00 6.49 18.26
C ASN A 55 -6.14 7.04 16.84
N ALA A 56 -5.41 8.08 16.47
CA ALA A 56 -5.40 8.56 15.10
C ALA A 56 -4.77 7.51 14.16
N PRO A 57 -5.27 7.43 12.90
CA PRO A 57 -4.70 6.53 11.90
C PRO A 57 -3.23 6.87 11.63
N ILE A 58 -2.44 5.86 11.31
CA ILE A 58 -1.04 6.08 10.89
C ILE A 58 -0.99 6.50 9.42
N LEU A 59 -0.10 7.43 9.08
CA LEU A 59 0.17 7.78 7.68
C LEU A 59 1.15 6.77 7.08
N ILE A 60 0.65 5.92 6.20
CA ILE A 60 1.46 4.92 5.48
C ILE A 60 2.25 5.63 4.39
N GLN A 61 3.57 5.45 4.42
CA GLN A 61 4.43 6.07 3.43
C GLN A 61 4.45 5.27 2.12
N LEU A 62 4.38 6.01 1.01
CA LEU A 62 4.39 5.48 -0.33
C LEU A 62 5.72 5.82 -0.99
N VAL A 63 6.36 4.82 -1.60
CA VAL A 63 7.59 4.97 -2.38
C VAL A 63 7.42 4.37 -3.77
N SER A 64 8.19 4.89 -4.72
CA SER A 64 8.19 4.45 -6.11
C SER A 64 9.62 4.44 -6.65
N PRO A 65 9.90 3.82 -7.81
CA PRO A 65 11.24 3.82 -8.40
C PRO A 65 11.85 5.21 -8.61
N VAL A 66 11.02 6.23 -8.85
CA VAL A 66 11.49 7.62 -8.99
C VAL A 66 11.87 8.28 -7.66
N SER A 67 11.50 7.66 -6.53
CA SER A 67 11.84 8.16 -5.18
C SER A 67 13.19 7.63 -4.67
N LYS A 68 13.95 6.87 -5.47
CA LYS A 68 15.09 6.05 -5.02
C LYS A 68 16.06 6.79 -4.10
N ASP A 69 16.46 7.99 -4.46
CA ASP A 69 17.43 8.77 -3.67
C ASP A 69 16.84 9.34 -2.37
N ARG A 70 15.52 9.36 -2.26
CA ARG A 70 14.78 9.93 -1.12
C ARG A 70 14.18 8.87 -0.19
N ILE A 71 14.29 7.58 -0.54
CA ILE A 71 13.72 6.49 0.26
C ILE A 71 14.14 6.57 1.73
N PRO A 72 15.44 6.78 2.08
CA PRO A 72 15.85 6.87 3.48
C PRO A 72 15.17 8.02 4.24
N GLU A 73 14.96 9.15 3.58
CA GLU A 73 14.29 10.31 4.17
C GLU A 73 12.80 10.04 4.39
N ILE A 74 12.11 9.49 3.37
CA ILE A 74 10.68 9.14 3.43
C ILE A 74 10.42 8.12 4.54
N LEU A 75 11.33 7.16 4.71
CA LEU A 75 11.16 6.05 5.66
C LEU A 75 11.70 6.34 7.07
N LYS A 76 12.33 7.49 7.30
CA LYS A 76 12.96 7.82 8.59
C LYS A 76 12.02 7.64 9.77
N ASP A 77 10.80 8.17 9.66
CA ASP A 77 9.77 8.14 10.70
C ASP A 77 8.52 7.34 10.27
N ALA A 78 8.66 6.49 9.25
CA ALA A 78 7.57 5.69 8.72
C ALA A 78 7.09 4.64 9.73
N ARG A 79 5.78 4.40 9.76
CA ARG A 79 5.11 3.46 10.65
C ARG A 79 4.20 2.52 9.87
N GLY A 80 3.84 1.39 10.47
CA GLY A 80 2.98 0.38 9.87
C GLY A 80 3.70 -0.42 8.80
N PHE A 81 3.61 -0.03 7.53
CA PHE A 81 4.33 -0.65 6.42
C PHE A 81 4.69 0.39 5.35
N VAL A 82 5.58 0.02 4.45
CA VAL A 82 5.89 0.82 3.25
C VAL A 82 5.06 0.32 2.09
N TYR A 83 4.33 1.20 1.44
CA TYR A 83 3.64 0.89 0.20
C TYR A 83 4.56 1.15 -1.00
N CYS A 84 5.07 0.08 -1.60
CA CYS A 84 5.88 0.16 -2.81
C CYS A 84 5.00 0.11 -4.04
N VAL A 85 4.98 1.21 -4.81
CA VAL A 85 4.33 1.26 -6.12
C VAL A 85 5.36 0.91 -7.18
N SER A 86 5.08 -0.10 -8.00
CA SER A 86 5.83 -0.27 -9.24
C SER A 86 5.20 0.65 -10.29
N SER A 87 5.95 1.61 -10.81
CA SER A 87 5.49 2.52 -11.87
C SER A 87 5.39 1.77 -13.21
N MET A 88 4.30 1.06 -13.42
CA MET A 88 4.17 0.05 -14.44
C MET A 88 3.00 0.26 -15.35
N GLY A 89 3.04 1.36 -16.05
CA GLY A 89 2.19 1.60 -17.20
C GLY A 89 2.82 1.28 -18.54
N VAL A 90 3.91 0.48 -18.61
CA VAL A 90 4.58 0.22 -19.90
C VAL A 90 4.42 -1.25 -20.25
N THR A 91 3.41 -1.53 -21.04
CA THR A 91 3.21 -2.79 -21.74
C THR A 91 4.37 -3.06 -22.71
N GLY A 92 5.08 -4.18 -22.58
CA GLY A 92 5.90 -4.71 -23.67
C GLY A 92 7.33 -5.13 -23.39
N GLN A 93 7.85 -5.11 -22.16
CA GLN A 93 9.20 -5.60 -21.82
C GLN A 93 9.22 -6.38 -20.51
N GLU A 94 8.64 -7.57 -20.49
CA GLU A 94 8.47 -8.37 -19.26
C GLU A 94 9.78 -8.69 -18.53
N ALA A 95 10.83 -9.11 -19.21
CA ALA A 95 12.06 -9.57 -18.55
C ALA A 95 12.94 -8.42 -17.96
N THR A 96 13.02 -7.29 -18.64
CA THR A 96 13.78 -6.11 -18.17
C THR A 96 13.07 -5.42 -17.02
N PHE A 97 11.77 -5.54 -17.02
CA PHE A 97 10.84 -5.06 -16.01
C PHE A 97 11.10 -5.66 -14.64
N HIS A 98 11.12 -6.98 -14.55
CA HIS A 98 11.31 -7.68 -13.29
C HIS A 98 12.62 -7.29 -12.59
N LYS A 99 13.72 -7.12 -13.33
CA LYS A 99 15.01 -6.78 -12.75
C LYS A 99 15.00 -5.39 -12.10
N SER A 100 14.52 -4.37 -12.77
CA SER A 100 14.48 -2.99 -12.22
C SER A 100 13.56 -2.88 -11.01
N VAL A 101 12.47 -3.63 -10.98
CA VAL A 101 11.56 -3.70 -9.82
C VAL A 101 12.23 -4.43 -8.66
N ILE A 102 12.89 -5.55 -8.91
CA ILE A 102 13.62 -6.31 -7.90
C ILE A 102 14.72 -5.44 -7.28
N ASP A 103 15.54 -4.77 -8.10
CA ASP A 103 16.60 -3.86 -7.63
C ASP A 103 16.04 -2.70 -6.79
N TYR A 104 14.90 -2.14 -7.21
CA TYR A 104 14.20 -1.10 -6.46
C TYR A 104 13.67 -1.62 -5.12
N LEU A 105 12.94 -2.73 -5.11
CA LEU A 105 12.41 -3.32 -3.89
C LEU A 105 13.53 -3.74 -2.93
N GLY A 106 14.64 -4.25 -3.44
CA GLY A 106 15.84 -4.54 -2.67
C GLY A 106 16.38 -3.29 -1.97
N SER A 107 16.47 -2.16 -2.68
CA SER A 107 16.92 -0.90 -2.08
C SER A 107 15.96 -0.35 -1.01
N VAL A 108 14.66 -0.57 -1.16
CA VAL A 108 13.68 -0.24 -0.11
C VAL A 108 13.87 -1.14 1.11
N LYS A 109 14.02 -2.45 0.89
CA LYS A 109 14.18 -3.44 1.96
C LYS A 109 15.43 -3.21 2.80
N GLU A 110 16.53 -2.81 2.18
CA GLU A 110 17.79 -2.50 2.88
C GLU A 110 17.68 -1.38 3.90
N VAL A 111 16.84 -0.37 3.64
CA VAL A 111 16.69 0.79 4.52
C VAL A 111 15.44 0.75 5.39
N SER A 112 14.45 -0.08 5.04
CA SER A 112 13.19 -0.16 5.78
C SER A 112 13.35 -0.94 7.08
N LYS A 113 12.80 -0.37 8.16
CA LYS A 113 12.66 -1.01 9.47
C LYS A 113 11.28 -1.60 9.71
N ILE A 114 10.37 -1.41 8.75
CA ILE A 114 8.98 -1.84 8.80
C ILE A 114 8.67 -2.71 7.58
N PRO A 115 7.59 -3.50 7.58
CA PRO A 115 7.24 -4.37 6.47
C PRO A 115 7.16 -3.62 5.13
N VAL A 116 7.67 -4.26 4.08
CA VAL A 116 7.65 -3.75 2.70
C VAL A 116 6.53 -4.45 1.94
N MET A 117 5.51 -3.71 1.56
CA MET A 117 4.36 -4.20 0.83
C MET A 117 4.39 -3.72 -0.61
N MET A 118 4.22 -4.62 -1.55
CA MET A 118 4.15 -4.27 -2.97
C MET A 118 2.70 -4.22 -3.44
N GLY A 119 2.32 -3.13 -4.07
CA GLY A 119 1.03 -2.97 -4.74
C GLY A 119 1.24 -2.51 -6.18
N PHE A 120 0.41 -2.99 -7.07
CA PHE A 120 0.21 -2.63 -8.45
C PHE A 120 0.31 -3.83 -9.40
N GLY A 121 -0.79 -4.08 -10.12
CA GLY A 121 -0.86 -5.10 -11.16
C GLY A 121 -0.88 -6.55 -10.68
N ILE A 122 -0.83 -6.78 -9.36
CA ILE A 122 -0.84 -8.12 -8.76
C ILE A 122 -2.22 -8.74 -8.87
N ARG A 123 -2.27 -9.99 -9.34
CA ARG A 123 -3.48 -10.80 -9.52
C ARG A 123 -3.35 -12.18 -8.89
N THR A 124 -2.17 -12.79 -9.01
CA THR A 124 -1.88 -14.14 -8.52
C THR A 124 -0.60 -14.15 -7.70
N ALA A 125 -0.36 -15.19 -6.95
CA ALA A 125 0.88 -15.40 -6.22
C ALA A 125 2.11 -15.51 -7.16
N GLU A 126 1.90 -15.99 -8.39
CA GLU A 126 2.96 -16.08 -9.42
C GLU A 126 3.50 -14.69 -9.80
N ASP A 127 2.64 -13.66 -9.80
CA ASP A 127 3.07 -12.27 -10.07
C ASP A 127 4.06 -11.78 -9.00
N VAL A 128 4.00 -12.34 -7.80
CA VAL A 128 4.82 -11.97 -6.64
C VAL A 128 6.04 -12.88 -6.47
N ALA A 129 6.00 -14.09 -7.01
CA ALA A 129 7.03 -15.11 -6.83
C ALA A 129 8.48 -14.62 -7.05
N PRO A 130 8.79 -13.77 -8.06
CA PRO A 130 10.15 -13.27 -8.26
C PRO A 130 10.65 -12.34 -7.13
N MET A 131 9.76 -11.83 -6.29
CA MET A 131 10.05 -10.80 -5.27
C MET A 131 9.75 -11.29 -3.84
N LYS A 132 9.27 -12.53 -3.70
CA LYS A 132 8.78 -13.07 -2.41
C LYS A 132 9.83 -13.05 -1.28
N ASP A 133 11.12 -13.14 -1.63
CA ASP A 133 12.22 -13.11 -0.64
C ASP A 133 12.62 -11.67 -0.26
N ILE A 134 12.05 -10.65 -0.92
CA ILE A 134 12.37 -9.25 -0.70
C ILE A 134 11.23 -8.53 0.02
N ILE A 135 9.99 -8.79 -0.38
CA ILE A 135 8.82 -8.13 0.18
C ILE A 135 8.18 -8.94 1.32
N ASP A 136 7.49 -8.26 2.20
CA ASP A 136 6.79 -8.89 3.33
C ASP A 136 5.31 -9.15 3.01
N GLY A 137 4.80 -8.60 1.92
CA GLY A 137 3.43 -8.84 1.48
C GLY A 137 3.07 -8.17 0.17
N ALA A 138 1.88 -8.50 -0.33
CA ALA A 138 1.34 -8.01 -1.58
C ALA A 138 -0.04 -7.37 -1.37
N ILE A 139 -0.31 -6.33 -2.16
CA ILE A 139 -1.58 -5.59 -2.14
C ILE A 139 -2.27 -5.78 -3.49
N VAL A 140 -3.46 -6.37 -3.44
CA VAL A 140 -4.29 -6.63 -4.63
C VAL A 140 -5.46 -5.64 -4.64
N GLY A 141 -5.51 -4.79 -5.65
CA GLY A 141 -6.56 -3.77 -5.81
C GLY A 141 -7.55 -4.11 -6.93
N SER A 142 -7.35 -3.56 -8.12
CA SER A 142 -8.28 -3.64 -9.26
C SER A 142 -8.67 -5.07 -9.67
N HIS A 143 -7.78 -6.04 -9.48
CA HIS A 143 -8.12 -7.43 -9.74
C HIS A 143 -9.16 -7.95 -8.74
N PHE A 144 -9.04 -7.59 -7.47
CA PHE A 144 -9.98 -7.98 -6.43
C PHE A 144 -11.37 -7.38 -6.67
N ILE A 145 -11.44 -6.12 -7.08
CA ILE A 145 -12.71 -5.46 -7.44
C ILE A 145 -13.38 -6.20 -8.60
N ARG A 146 -12.64 -6.48 -9.68
CA ARG A 146 -13.16 -7.26 -10.83
C ARG A 146 -13.62 -8.66 -10.42
N LEU A 147 -12.85 -9.33 -9.57
CA LEU A 147 -13.24 -10.64 -9.06
C LEU A 147 -14.58 -10.61 -8.32
N MET A 148 -14.80 -9.58 -7.51
CA MET A 148 -16.08 -9.39 -6.82
C MET A 148 -17.23 -9.19 -7.81
N GLU A 149 -17.06 -8.32 -8.82
CA GLU A 149 -18.06 -8.04 -9.85
C GLU A 149 -18.37 -9.28 -10.71
N GLU A 150 -17.35 -9.97 -11.19
CA GLU A 150 -17.49 -11.18 -12.04
C GLU A 150 -18.12 -12.36 -11.31
N ASN A 151 -18.13 -12.37 -10.00
CA ASN A 151 -18.72 -13.42 -9.16
C ASN A 151 -19.96 -12.95 -8.41
N ASP A 152 -20.62 -11.89 -8.85
CA ASP A 152 -21.84 -11.37 -8.23
C ASP A 152 -21.71 -11.18 -6.71
N TYR A 153 -20.52 -10.80 -6.25
CA TYR A 153 -20.17 -10.61 -4.83
C TYR A 153 -20.36 -11.86 -3.96
N ASP A 154 -20.21 -13.06 -4.54
CA ASP A 154 -20.26 -14.34 -3.82
C ASP A 154 -19.11 -14.44 -2.81
N LEU A 155 -19.46 -14.39 -1.52
CA LEU A 155 -18.48 -14.41 -0.43
C LEU A 155 -17.63 -15.67 -0.35
N GLN A 156 -18.15 -16.83 -0.80
CA GLN A 156 -17.40 -18.07 -0.79
C GLN A 156 -16.31 -18.06 -1.86
N LYS A 157 -16.62 -17.59 -3.05
CA LYS A 157 -15.65 -17.48 -4.15
C LYS A 157 -14.56 -16.46 -3.82
N ILE A 158 -14.96 -15.30 -3.29
CA ILE A 158 -14.04 -14.26 -2.85
C ILE A 158 -13.12 -14.78 -1.73
N GLY A 159 -13.69 -15.44 -0.72
CA GLY A 159 -12.94 -16.05 0.37
C GLY A 159 -11.98 -17.15 -0.09
N THR A 160 -12.38 -17.94 -1.09
CA THR A 160 -11.52 -18.97 -1.69
C THR A 160 -10.32 -18.35 -2.38
N TYR A 161 -10.52 -17.27 -3.16
CA TYR A 161 -9.42 -16.53 -3.78
C TYR A 161 -8.44 -16.00 -2.72
N CYS A 162 -8.92 -15.31 -1.71
CA CYS A 162 -8.08 -14.77 -0.64
C CYS A 162 -7.29 -15.87 0.09
N GLY A 163 -7.95 -16.97 0.43
CA GLY A 163 -7.32 -18.10 1.12
C GLY A 163 -6.25 -18.79 0.28
N THR A 164 -6.53 -19.00 -1.02
CA THR A 164 -5.57 -19.60 -1.96
C THR A 164 -4.37 -18.68 -2.17
N PHE A 165 -4.61 -17.42 -2.47
CA PHE A 165 -3.57 -16.42 -2.67
C PHE A 165 -2.63 -16.32 -1.45
N LYS A 166 -3.20 -16.21 -0.24
CA LYS A 166 -2.42 -16.15 0.99
C LYS A 166 -1.61 -17.44 1.24
N LYS A 167 -2.19 -18.60 0.94
CA LYS A 167 -1.51 -19.89 1.10
C LYS A 167 -0.32 -20.03 0.14
N GLU A 168 -0.48 -19.64 -1.11
CA GLU A 168 0.56 -19.69 -2.14
C GLU A 168 1.70 -18.71 -1.86
N LEU A 169 1.40 -17.50 -1.34
CA LEU A 169 2.45 -16.56 -0.92
C LEU A 169 3.31 -17.06 0.24
N ASN A 170 2.75 -17.92 1.10
CA ASN A 170 3.44 -18.43 2.29
C ASN A 170 4.16 -19.78 2.05
N GLN A 171 4.15 -20.30 0.83
CA GLN A 171 4.91 -21.50 0.42
C GLN A 171 6.30 -21.10 -0.11
#